data_2dc64a05ac512b6604eb93e8c5942b23
#
_entry.id   2dc64a05ac512b6604eb93e8c5942b23
#
_cell.length_a   1.000
_cell.length_b   1.000
_cell.length_c   1.000
_cell.angle_alpha   90.00
_cell.angle_beta   90.00
_cell.angle_gamma   90.00
#
_symmetry.space_group_name_H-M   'P 1'
#
loop_
_entity.id
_entity.type
_entity.pdbx_description
1 polymer ?
#
loop_
_entity_poly.entity_id
_entity_poly.type
_entity_poly.pdbx_seq_one_letter_code
_entity_poly.pdbx_strand_id
1 'polypeptide(L)'
;MIGVCIKYFHENYGGMLQAFATVKMLESRGIDYELIRYKKKLTITEKIRSVPRLLNGILLNDKYEAFLKRQGMKKHPEFAKNDAARMKAFEKFKNKAFTKLSPEFCGYKALCELSLIHI
;
A
#
# COMPACT_ATOMS: atom_id res chain seq x y z
N MET A 1 -21.94 -7.64 5.46
CA MET A 1 -20.76 -6.78 5.19
C MET A 1 -19.51 -7.64 5.13
N ILE A 2 -18.61 -7.44 4.16
CA ILE A 2 -17.39 -8.22 3.99
C ILE A 2 -16.19 -7.28 4.17
N GLY A 3 -15.23 -7.66 5.04
CA GLY A 3 -13.95 -6.98 5.16
C GLY A 3 -12.99 -7.42 4.04
N VAL A 4 -12.50 -6.48 3.24
CA VAL A 4 -11.63 -6.76 2.09
C VAL A 4 -10.24 -6.21 2.33
N CYS A 5 -9.23 -7.08 2.39
CA CYS A 5 -7.84 -6.71 2.59
C CYS A 5 -7.07 -6.77 1.26
N ILE A 6 -6.96 -5.64 0.58
CA ILE A 6 -6.26 -5.51 -0.72
C ILE A 6 -5.23 -4.40 -0.64
N LYS A 7 -4.11 -4.58 -1.37
CA LYS A 7 -3.06 -3.56 -1.49
C LYS A 7 -3.45 -2.48 -2.51
N TYR A 8 -4.23 -1.50 -2.11
CA TYR A 8 -4.62 -0.36 -2.96
C TYR A 8 -3.82 0.93 -2.70
N PHE A 9 -3.00 0.95 -1.66
CA PHE A 9 -2.28 2.14 -1.18
C PHE A 9 -0.90 2.34 -1.81
N HIS A 10 -0.37 1.34 -2.52
CA HIS A 10 0.88 1.49 -3.27
C HIS A 10 0.63 2.09 -4.65
N GLU A 11 1.58 2.90 -5.12
CA GLU A 11 1.55 3.52 -6.45
C GLU A 11 1.96 2.51 -7.54
N ASN A 12 1.25 1.39 -7.58
CA ASN A 12 1.41 0.31 -8.55
C ASN A 12 0.11 0.13 -9.33
N TYR A 13 0.17 0.34 -10.63
CA TYR A 13 -0.98 0.22 -11.53
C TYR A 13 -1.69 -1.14 -11.43
N GLY A 14 -0.93 -2.23 -11.42
CA GLY A 14 -1.49 -3.58 -11.35
C GLY A 14 -2.28 -3.80 -10.06
N GLY A 15 -1.70 -3.45 -8.92
CA GLY A 15 -2.35 -3.58 -7.62
C GLY A 15 -3.60 -2.70 -7.50
N MET A 16 -3.55 -1.47 -8.04
CA MET A 16 -4.70 -0.57 -8.01
C MET A 16 -5.82 -1.02 -8.93
N LEU A 17 -5.51 -1.50 -10.14
CA LEU A 17 -6.52 -2.04 -11.06
C LEU A 17 -7.17 -3.31 -10.51
N GLN A 18 -6.40 -4.19 -9.88
CA GLN A 18 -6.92 -5.38 -9.21
C GLN A 18 -7.87 -4.99 -8.07
N ALA A 19 -7.49 -4.04 -7.23
CA ALA A 19 -8.34 -3.56 -6.14
C ALA A 19 -9.62 -2.92 -6.69
N PHE A 20 -9.52 -2.10 -7.73
CA PHE A 20 -10.66 -1.47 -8.39
C PHE A 20 -11.62 -2.52 -9.00
N ALA A 21 -11.09 -3.51 -9.71
CA ALA A 21 -11.89 -4.59 -10.29
C ALA A 21 -12.63 -5.38 -9.20
N THR A 22 -11.96 -5.68 -8.07
CA THR A 22 -12.58 -6.37 -6.93
C THR A 22 -13.73 -5.54 -6.34
N VAL A 23 -13.49 -4.25 -6.11
CA VAL A 23 -14.53 -3.33 -5.61
C VAL A 23 -15.73 -3.28 -6.56
N LYS A 24 -15.48 -3.14 -7.86
CA LYS A 24 -16.54 -3.11 -8.86
C LYS A 24 -17.33 -4.42 -8.95
N MET A 25 -16.65 -5.55 -8.80
CA MET A 25 -17.30 -6.86 -8.74
C MET A 25 -18.24 -6.98 -7.52
N LEU A 26 -17.80 -6.52 -6.35
CA LEU A 26 -18.62 -6.54 -5.13
C LEU A 26 -19.85 -5.62 -5.27
N GLU A 27 -19.64 -4.40 -5.77
CA GLU A 27 -20.69 -3.43 -6.04
C GLU A 27 -21.73 -3.97 -7.03
N SER A 28 -21.30 -4.60 -8.13
CA SER A 28 -22.20 -5.16 -9.15
C SER A 28 -23.05 -6.32 -8.63
N ARG A 29 -22.58 -7.01 -7.58
CA ARG A 29 -23.32 -8.10 -6.92
C ARG A 29 -24.14 -7.64 -5.72
N GLY A 30 -24.18 -6.35 -5.44
CA GLY A 30 -24.88 -5.80 -4.27
C GLY A 30 -24.29 -6.24 -2.92
N ILE A 31 -23.03 -6.67 -2.91
CA ILE A 31 -22.35 -7.12 -1.68
C ILE A 31 -21.81 -5.90 -0.96
N ASP A 32 -22.27 -5.70 0.29
CA ASP A 32 -21.72 -4.65 1.14
C ASP A 32 -20.33 -5.02 1.65
N TYR A 33 -19.37 -4.08 1.52
CA TYR A 33 -17.97 -4.31 1.80
C TYR A 33 -17.33 -3.10 2.47
N GLU A 34 -16.22 -3.35 3.16
CA GLU A 34 -15.32 -2.33 3.71
C GLU A 34 -13.87 -2.72 3.38
N LEU A 35 -13.08 -1.75 2.88
CA LEU A 35 -11.65 -1.94 2.60
C LEU A 35 -10.85 -1.77 3.90
N ILE A 36 -10.24 -2.83 4.37
CA ILE A 36 -9.47 -2.83 5.62
C ILE A 36 -8.13 -2.14 5.40
N ARG A 37 -7.89 -1.06 6.16
CA ARG A 37 -6.61 -0.36 6.20
C ARG A 37 -5.72 -0.95 7.28
N TYR A 38 -4.80 -1.82 6.87
CA TYR A 38 -3.86 -2.43 7.79
C TYR A 38 -2.45 -1.88 7.61
N LYS A 39 -1.83 -1.45 8.71
CA LYS A 39 -0.45 -1.01 8.78
C LYS A 39 0.36 -1.91 9.68
N LYS A 40 1.36 -2.59 9.13
CA LYS A 40 2.24 -3.44 9.92
C LYS A 40 3.07 -2.57 10.90
N LYS A 41 2.92 -2.83 12.20
CA LYS A 41 3.77 -2.24 13.23
C LYS A 41 4.97 -3.16 13.45
N LEU A 42 6.15 -2.75 13.01
CA LEU A 42 7.39 -3.49 13.26
C LEU A 42 7.88 -3.21 14.67
N THR A 43 8.01 -4.24 15.48
CA THR A 43 8.65 -4.21 16.80
C THR A 43 10.16 -3.95 16.64
N ILE A 44 10.81 -3.39 17.66
CA ILE A 44 12.26 -3.13 17.66
C ILE A 44 13.02 -4.44 17.44
N THR A 45 12.58 -5.54 18.04
CA THR A 45 13.14 -6.89 17.85
C THR A 45 13.04 -7.39 16.41
N GLU A 46 11.92 -7.14 15.73
CA GLU A 46 11.75 -7.48 14.30
C GLU A 46 12.65 -6.62 13.41
N LYS A 47 12.84 -5.35 13.75
CA LYS A 47 13.79 -4.47 13.05
C LYS A 47 15.23 -4.97 13.19
N ILE A 48 15.65 -5.36 14.40
CA ILE A 48 16.99 -5.92 14.64
C ILE A 48 17.14 -7.26 13.91
N ARG A 49 16.14 -8.13 13.95
CA ARG A 49 16.15 -9.42 13.27
C ARG A 49 16.17 -9.29 11.73
N SER A 50 15.76 -8.14 11.20
CA SER A 50 15.84 -7.84 9.76
C SER A 50 17.20 -7.33 9.30
N VAL A 51 18.12 -6.95 10.22
CA VAL A 51 19.45 -6.44 9.90
C VAL A 51 20.28 -7.42 9.06
N PRO A 52 20.34 -8.75 9.35
CA PRO A 52 21.07 -9.69 8.50
C PRO A 52 20.52 -9.79 7.07
N ARG A 53 19.23 -9.48 6.86
CA ARG A 53 18.62 -9.43 5.52
C ARG A 53 19.16 -8.25 4.69
N LEU A 54 19.70 -7.21 5.32
CA LEU A 54 20.36 -6.09 4.62
C LEU A 54 21.67 -6.50 3.94
N LEU A 55 22.26 -7.63 4.35
CA LEU A 55 23.43 -8.23 3.69
C LEU A 55 23.05 -9.04 2.43
N ASN A 56 21.75 -9.22 2.17
CA ASN A 56 21.30 -9.86 0.93
C ASN A 56 21.57 -8.91 -0.25
N GLY A 57 22.36 -9.40 -1.23
CA GLY A 57 22.76 -8.65 -2.41
C GLY A 57 21.58 -8.04 -3.20
N ILE A 58 20.43 -8.74 -3.23
CA ILE A 58 19.21 -8.27 -3.90
C ILE A 58 18.68 -6.99 -3.22
N LEU A 59 18.58 -7.00 -1.89
CA LEU A 59 18.11 -5.83 -1.13
C LEU A 59 19.09 -4.65 -1.20
N LEU A 60 20.38 -4.93 -1.28
CA LEU A 60 21.40 -3.90 -1.50
C LEU A 60 21.26 -3.28 -2.89
N ASN A 61 21.03 -4.10 -3.90
CA ASN A 61 20.80 -3.61 -5.27
C ASN A 61 19.54 -2.74 -5.35
N ASP A 62 18.43 -3.15 -4.75
CA ASP A 62 17.19 -2.36 -4.71
C ASP A 62 17.40 -0.99 -4.03
N LYS A 63 18.17 -0.95 -2.95
CA LYS A 63 18.53 0.30 -2.28
C LYS A 63 19.45 1.18 -3.12
N TYR A 64 20.40 0.57 -3.83
CA TYR A 64 21.28 1.26 -4.74
C TYR A 64 20.53 1.86 -5.92
N GLU A 65 19.61 1.12 -6.53
CA GLU A 65 18.72 1.63 -7.56
C GLU A 65 17.84 2.78 -7.08
N ALA A 66 17.26 2.66 -5.88
CA ALA A 66 16.48 3.74 -5.27
C ALA A 66 17.34 5.00 -5.01
N PHE A 67 18.59 4.82 -4.64
CA PHE A 67 19.53 5.93 -4.48
C PHE A 67 19.88 6.59 -5.82
N LEU A 68 20.17 5.79 -6.86
CA LEU A 68 20.43 6.29 -8.22
C LEU A 68 19.22 7.05 -8.77
N LYS A 69 18.01 6.52 -8.55
CA LYS A 69 16.76 7.19 -8.93
C LYS A 69 16.64 8.56 -8.26
N ARG A 70 16.94 8.66 -6.95
CA ARG A 70 16.94 9.94 -6.22
C ARG A 70 17.97 10.93 -6.77
N GLN A 71 19.16 10.47 -7.13
CA GLN A 71 20.16 11.31 -7.77
C GLN A 71 19.72 11.78 -9.16
N GLY A 72 19.13 10.88 -9.95
CA GLY A 72 18.57 11.21 -11.24
C GLY A 72 17.49 12.30 -11.17
N MET A 73 16.58 12.19 -10.18
CA MET A 73 15.56 13.22 -9.94
C MET A 73 16.14 14.59 -9.57
N LYS A 74 17.30 14.63 -8.87
CA LYS A 74 17.99 15.89 -8.55
C LYS A 74 18.66 16.52 -9.77
N LYS A 75 19.22 15.70 -10.66
CA LYS A 75 19.88 16.16 -11.89
C LYS A 75 18.89 16.59 -12.98
N HIS A 76 17.72 15.98 -13.00
CA HIS A 76 16.68 16.17 -14.01
C HIS A 76 15.35 16.55 -13.34
N PRO A 77 15.10 17.84 -13.10
CA PRO A 77 13.90 18.32 -12.39
C PRO A 77 12.59 17.97 -13.10
N GLU A 78 12.64 17.76 -14.41
CA GLU A 78 11.49 17.27 -15.20
C GLU A 78 11.01 15.87 -14.74
N PHE A 79 11.92 14.98 -14.39
CA PHE A 79 11.53 13.66 -13.88
C PHE A 79 10.86 13.76 -12.51
N ALA A 80 11.35 14.65 -11.64
CA ALA A 80 10.71 14.91 -10.35
C ALA A 80 9.30 15.49 -10.54
N LYS A 81 9.12 16.40 -11.49
CA LYS A 81 7.81 16.99 -11.84
C LYS A 81 6.84 15.93 -12.38
N ASN A 82 7.31 15.07 -13.26
CA ASN A 82 6.51 13.99 -13.85
C ASN A 82 6.13 12.94 -12.78
N ASP A 83 7.06 12.58 -11.89
CA ASP A 83 6.78 11.67 -10.78
C ASP A 83 5.75 12.26 -9.81
N ALA A 84 5.86 13.54 -9.47
CA ALA A 84 4.88 14.25 -8.64
C ALA A 84 3.48 14.31 -9.30
N ALA A 85 3.42 14.55 -10.61
CA ALA A 85 2.16 14.53 -11.36
C ALA A 85 1.53 13.12 -11.35
N ARG A 86 2.34 12.09 -11.53
CA ARG A 86 1.93 10.68 -11.44
C ARG A 86 1.38 10.34 -10.05
N MET A 87 2.09 10.71 -8.99
CA MET A 87 1.66 10.48 -7.60
C MET A 87 0.32 11.15 -7.32
N LYS A 88 0.15 12.41 -7.77
CA LYS A 88 -1.11 13.14 -7.64
C LYS A 88 -2.26 12.46 -8.39
N ALA A 89 -1.99 11.91 -9.57
CA ALA A 89 -3.00 11.16 -10.33
C ALA A 89 -3.42 9.88 -9.60
N PHE A 90 -2.48 9.13 -9.01
CA PHE A 90 -2.77 7.96 -8.18
C PHE A 90 -3.62 8.32 -6.96
N GLU A 91 -3.27 9.40 -6.28
CA GLU A 91 -4.02 9.86 -5.11
C GLU A 91 -5.46 10.26 -5.48
N LYS A 92 -5.62 11.02 -6.55
CA LYS A 92 -6.95 11.38 -7.09
C LYS A 92 -7.78 10.14 -7.44
N PHE A 93 -7.15 9.14 -8.07
CA PHE A 93 -7.82 7.89 -8.39
C PHE A 93 -8.23 7.12 -7.13
N LYS A 94 -7.32 6.95 -6.16
CA LYS A 94 -7.60 6.28 -4.87
C LYS A 94 -8.81 6.91 -4.17
N ASN A 95 -8.81 8.23 -4.04
CA ASN A 95 -9.89 8.96 -3.37
C ASN A 95 -11.25 8.84 -4.07
N LYS A 96 -11.24 8.70 -5.40
CA LYS A 96 -12.45 8.51 -6.20
C LYS A 96 -12.95 7.06 -6.19
N ALA A 97 -12.02 6.11 -6.27
CA ALA A 97 -12.34 4.69 -6.48
C ALA A 97 -12.61 3.93 -5.18
N PHE A 98 -12.00 4.34 -4.07
CA PHE A 98 -12.04 3.63 -2.79
C PHE A 98 -12.64 4.52 -1.70
N THR A 99 -13.97 4.47 -1.57
CA THR A 99 -14.73 5.32 -0.63
C THR A 99 -15.08 4.62 0.67
N LYS A 100 -15.28 3.30 0.65
CA LYS A 100 -15.65 2.50 1.82
C LYS A 100 -14.39 1.99 2.53
N LEU A 101 -13.77 2.86 3.32
CA LEU A 101 -12.52 2.57 4.03
C LEU A 101 -12.78 2.37 5.52
N SER A 102 -12.19 1.32 6.12
CA SER A 102 -12.17 1.12 7.56
C SER A 102 -11.28 2.14 8.28
N PRO A 103 -11.38 2.27 9.60
CA PRO A 103 -10.33 2.86 10.44
C PRO A 103 -8.97 2.19 10.17
N GLU A 104 -7.87 2.88 10.46
CA GLU A 104 -6.53 2.31 10.28
C GLU A 104 -6.19 1.37 11.44
N PHE A 105 -5.96 0.09 11.13
CA PHE A 105 -5.53 -0.92 12.10
C PHE A 105 -4.02 -1.05 12.12
N CYS A 106 -3.39 -0.73 13.25
CA CYS A 106 -1.95 -0.81 13.44
C CYS A 106 -1.53 -2.05 14.23
N GLY A 107 -0.87 -3.00 13.57
CA GLY A 107 -0.36 -4.22 14.19
C GLY A 107 -1.38 -5.36 14.25
N TYR A 108 -0.86 -6.56 14.53
CA TYR A 108 -1.66 -7.79 14.47
C TYR A 108 -2.79 -7.83 15.52
N LYS A 109 -2.56 -7.31 16.73
CA LYS A 109 -3.59 -7.29 17.79
C LYS A 109 -4.85 -6.54 17.35
N ALA A 110 -4.69 -5.33 16.79
CA ALA A 110 -5.82 -4.54 16.31
C ALA A 110 -6.60 -5.25 15.18
N LEU A 111 -5.91 -6.05 14.36
CA LEU A 111 -6.56 -6.85 13.34
C LEU A 111 -7.34 -8.04 13.91
N CYS A 112 -6.82 -8.68 14.96
CA CYS A 112 -7.52 -9.77 15.66
C CYS A 112 -8.80 -9.28 16.36
N GLU A 113 -8.76 -8.08 16.94
CA GLU A 113 -9.94 -7.46 17.56
C GLU A 113 -11.05 -7.22 16.54
N LEU A 114 -10.69 -6.81 15.31
CA LEU A 114 -11.66 -6.69 14.21
C LEU A 114 -12.33 -8.05 13.88
N SER A 115 -11.55 -9.13 13.84
CA SER A 115 -12.07 -10.48 13.56
C SER A 115 -13.08 -10.96 14.60
N LEU A 116 -12.93 -10.55 15.85
CA LEU A 116 -13.86 -10.91 16.94
C LEU A 116 -15.18 -10.12 16.92
N ILE A 117 -15.20 -8.96 16.29
CA ILE A 117 -16.39 -8.10 16.20
C ILE A 117 -17.30 -8.52 15.03
N HIS A 118 -16.80 -9.25 14.03
CA HIS A 118 -17.48 -9.58 12.78
C HIS A 118 -17.85 -11.07 12.62
N ILE A 119 -17.74 -11.86 13.67
CA ILE A 119 -18.33 -13.21 13.78
C ILE A 119 -19.67 -13.11 14.57
#